data_5f3ee424353a8f0596a19425d5e54168
#
_entry.id   5f3ee424353a8f0596a19425d5e54168
#
_cell.length_a   1.000
_cell.length_b   1.000
_cell.length_c   1.000
_cell.angle_alpha   90.00
_cell.angle_beta   90.00
_cell.angle_gamma   90.00
#
_symmetry.space_group_name_H-M   'P 1'
#
loop_
_entity.id
_entity.type
_entity.pdbx_description
1 polymer ?
#
loop_
_entity_poly.entity_id
_entity_poly.type
_entity_poly.pdbx_seq_one_letter_code
_entity_poly.pdbx_strand_id
1 'polypeptide(L)'
;MRKDKDSALKLRRDNKSYNEITRILGIPKSTLATWFKKDELSQKTKKLLIKQSNEKSRNRIKTLIKINRIRWEKLRETAHQEAKKDFSFLIKNPLFVAGVSLYWAEGDSKIGNPFRLSNTDPKMISLYVNFLIRVLNIPKENLRAALILYPDLFEEKCIKFW
;
A
#
# COMPACT_ATOMS: atom_id res chain seq x y z
N MET A 1 31.74 40.22 -8.47
CA MET A 1 30.60 39.32 -8.80
C MET A 1 31.17 38.05 -9.38
N ARG A 2 30.72 36.88 -8.93
CA ARG A 2 31.22 35.60 -9.48
C ARG A 2 30.79 35.46 -10.93
N LYS A 3 31.73 35.28 -11.84
CA LYS A 3 31.50 35.09 -13.30
C LYS A 3 30.53 33.93 -13.59
N ASP A 4 30.36 33.00 -12.65
CA ASP A 4 29.52 31.82 -12.78
C ASP A 4 28.01 32.10 -12.62
N LYS A 5 27.63 33.28 -12.05
CA LYS A 5 26.21 33.60 -11.82
C LYS A 5 25.44 33.78 -13.12
N ASP A 6 26.07 34.43 -14.10
CA ASP A 6 25.47 34.70 -15.43
C ASP A 6 25.30 33.40 -16.23
N SER A 7 26.30 32.52 -16.16
CA SER A 7 26.23 31.17 -16.75
C SER A 7 25.10 30.34 -16.10
N ALA A 8 24.97 30.39 -14.76
CA ALA A 8 23.90 29.70 -14.04
C ALA A 8 22.51 30.26 -14.40
N LEU A 9 22.41 31.61 -14.58
CA LEU A 9 21.16 32.25 -14.98
C LEU A 9 20.77 31.85 -16.41
N LYS A 10 21.72 31.76 -17.34
CA LYS A 10 21.47 31.28 -18.70
C LYS A 10 20.92 29.86 -18.70
N LEU A 11 21.57 28.93 -18.00
CA LEU A 11 21.08 27.56 -17.86
C LEU A 11 19.69 27.50 -17.20
N ARG A 12 19.41 28.40 -16.25
CA ARG A 12 18.10 28.46 -15.60
C ARG A 12 17.02 28.95 -16.58
N ARG A 13 17.31 29.88 -17.43
CA ARG A 13 16.44 30.33 -18.55
C ARG A 13 16.20 29.24 -19.57
N ASP A 14 17.18 28.34 -19.79
CA ASP A 14 17.05 27.14 -20.62
C ASP A 14 16.29 25.99 -19.88
N ASN A 15 15.51 26.33 -18.86
CA ASN A 15 14.68 25.41 -18.05
C ASN A 15 15.47 24.32 -17.31
N LYS A 16 16.76 24.50 -17.04
CA LYS A 16 17.54 23.56 -16.23
C LYS A 16 17.16 23.65 -14.77
N SER A 17 17.06 22.48 -14.13
CA SER A 17 16.87 22.38 -12.67
C SER A 17 18.13 22.77 -11.91
N TYR A 18 18.01 23.13 -10.64
CA TYR A 18 19.18 23.38 -9.80
C TYR A 18 20.12 22.16 -9.72
N ASN A 19 19.57 20.94 -9.76
CA ASN A 19 20.39 19.72 -9.81
C ASN A 19 21.27 19.63 -11.06
N GLU A 20 20.71 19.98 -12.23
CA GLU A 20 21.44 19.99 -13.50
C GLU A 20 22.48 21.10 -13.50
N ILE A 21 22.14 22.31 -13.04
CA ILE A 21 23.07 23.45 -12.96
C ILE A 21 24.21 23.10 -12.00
N THR A 22 23.95 22.52 -10.84
CA THR A 22 24.99 22.05 -9.91
C THR A 22 25.93 21.05 -10.57
N ARG A 23 25.37 20.12 -11.37
CA ARG A 23 26.18 19.11 -12.07
C ARG A 23 27.08 19.72 -13.17
N ILE A 24 26.58 20.73 -13.85
CA ILE A 24 27.32 21.39 -14.96
C ILE A 24 28.37 22.38 -14.45
N LEU A 25 28.02 23.18 -13.44
CA LEU A 25 28.87 24.30 -13.00
C LEU A 25 29.53 24.07 -11.65
N GLY A 26 29.24 22.96 -10.93
CA GLY A 26 29.78 22.68 -9.59
C GLY A 26 29.23 23.60 -8.49
N ILE A 27 28.22 24.42 -8.77
CA ILE A 27 27.66 25.40 -7.82
C ILE A 27 26.66 24.72 -6.88
N PRO A 28 26.79 24.86 -5.55
CA PRO A 28 25.83 24.29 -4.60
C PRO A 28 24.41 24.81 -4.81
N LYS A 29 23.41 23.93 -4.62
CA LYS A 29 21.98 24.29 -4.74
C LYS A 29 21.56 25.43 -3.83
N SER A 30 22.09 25.50 -2.63
CA SER A 30 21.83 26.59 -1.68
C SER A 30 22.22 27.96 -2.27
N THR A 31 23.38 28.02 -2.91
CA THR A 31 23.87 29.24 -3.59
C THR A 31 22.94 29.62 -4.74
N LEU A 32 22.55 28.65 -5.60
CA LEU A 32 21.61 28.90 -6.70
C LEU A 32 20.24 29.37 -6.16
N ALA A 33 19.74 28.74 -5.09
CA ALA A 33 18.49 29.14 -4.46
C ALA A 33 18.53 30.57 -3.93
N THR A 34 19.65 30.97 -3.33
CA THR A 34 19.85 32.35 -2.84
C THR A 34 19.91 33.35 -3.99
N TRP A 35 20.66 33.03 -5.05
CA TRP A 35 20.79 33.92 -6.21
C TRP A 35 19.49 34.17 -6.96
N PHE A 36 18.65 33.13 -7.07
CA PHE A 36 17.44 33.17 -7.89
C PHE A 36 16.15 33.28 -7.06
N LYS A 37 16.26 33.54 -5.77
CA LYS A 37 15.08 33.65 -4.87
C LYS A 37 14.07 34.68 -5.36
N LYS A 38 14.55 35.84 -5.85
CA LYS A 38 13.72 36.95 -6.33
C LYS A 38 13.58 37.02 -7.85
N ASP A 39 14.19 36.08 -8.59
CA ASP A 39 14.15 36.05 -10.05
C ASP A 39 12.84 35.42 -10.54
N GLU A 40 12.01 36.22 -11.22
CA GLU A 40 10.69 35.76 -11.71
C GLU A 40 10.77 34.65 -12.73
N LEU A 41 11.78 34.68 -13.64
CA LEU A 41 11.98 33.63 -14.64
C LEU A 41 12.35 32.30 -13.96
N SER A 42 13.19 32.35 -12.94
CA SER A 42 13.53 31.19 -12.14
C SER A 42 12.30 30.60 -11.42
N GLN A 43 11.37 31.43 -10.93
CA GLN A 43 10.12 30.97 -10.34
C GLN A 43 9.19 30.33 -11.37
N LYS A 44 9.09 30.90 -12.59
CA LYS A 44 8.34 30.31 -13.70
C LYS A 44 8.91 28.93 -14.08
N THR A 45 10.23 28.84 -14.24
CA THR A 45 10.92 27.57 -14.52
C THR A 45 10.69 26.54 -13.40
N LYS A 46 10.71 26.96 -12.13
CA LYS A 46 10.40 26.06 -11.00
C LYS A 46 8.99 25.46 -11.12
N LYS A 47 8.00 26.31 -11.40
CA LYS A 47 6.60 25.85 -11.58
C LYS A 47 6.47 24.88 -12.76
N LEU A 48 7.13 25.17 -13.88
CA LEU A 48 7.14 24.30 -15.06
C LEU A 48 7.75 22.93 -14.76
N LEU A 49 8.92 22.89 -14.10
CA LEU A 49 9.60 21.64 -13.74
C LEU A 49 8.79 20.81 -12.74
N ILE A 50 8.12 21.46 -11.79
CA ILE A 50 7.21 20.78 -10.86
C ILE A 50 6.04 20.16 -11.62
N LYS A 51 5.42 20.89 -12.56
CA LYS A 51 4.31 20.36 -13.38
C LYS A 51 4.76 19.16 -14.19
N GLN A 52 5.90 19.23 -14.88
CA GLN A 52 6.46 18.12 -15.65
C GLN A 52 6.77 16.89 -14.76
N SER A 53 7.36 17.12 -13.58
CA SER A 53 7.64 16.06 -12.62
C SER A 53 6.36 15.37 -12.14
N ASN A 54 5.34 16.15 -11.82
CA ASN A 54 4.03 15.63 -11.38
C ASN A 54 3.34 14.82 -12.50
N GLU A 55 3.41 15.28 -13.76
CA GLU A 55 2.86 14.54 -14.90
C GLU A 55 3.58 13.20 -15.12
N LYS A 56 4.92 13.20 -15.07
CA LYS A 56 5.72 11.96 -15.14
C LYS A 56 5.37 11.00 -14.00
N SER A 57 5.24 11.51 -12.78
CA SER A 57 4.86 10.72 -11.60
C SER A 57 3.45 10.13 -11.74
N ARG A 58 2.48 10.93 -12.20
CA ARG A 58 1.11 10.46 -12.45
C ARG A 58 1.07 9.32 -13.49
N ASN A 59 1.81 9.46 -14.60
CA ASN A 59 1.88 8.45 -15.63
C ASN A 59 2.52 7.15 -15.11
N ARG A 60 3.60 7.28 -14.33
CA ARG A 60 4.24 6.13 -13.66
C ARG A 60 3.27 5.42 -12.72
N ILE A 61 2.54 6.16 -11.89
CA ILE A 61 1.55 5.61 -10.97
C ILE A 61 0.43 4.89 -11.75
N LYS A 62 -0.12 5.48 -12.82
CA LYS A 62 -1.12 4.84 -13.67
C LYS A 62 -0.61 3.51 -14.24
N THR A 63 0.62 3.47 -14.72
CA THR A 63 1.24 2.24 -15.23
C THR A 63 1.37 1.18 -14.14
N LEU A 64 1.84 1.56 -12.95
CA LEU A 64 1.95 0.64 -11.81
C LEU A 64 0.60 0.08 -11.37
N ILE A 65 -0.44 0.94 -11.32
CA ILE A 65 -1.81 0.50 -11.01
C ILE A 65 -2.28 -0.53 -12.02
N LYS A 66 -2.07 -0.28 -13.34
CA LYS A 66 -2.47 -1.21 -14.41
C LYS A 66 -1.74 -2.57 -14.27
N ILE A 67 -0.43 -2.54 -14.04
CA ILE A 67 0.38 -3.77 -13.86
C ILE A 67 -0.11 -4.55 -12.63
N ASN A 68 -0.31 -3.87 -11.50
CA ASN A 68 -0.81 -4.51 -10.29
C ASN A 68 -2.21 -5.10 -10.49
N ARG A 69 -3.10 -4.40 -11.18
CA ARG A 69 -4.43 -4.92 -11.49
C ARG A 69 -4.36 -6.23 -12.27
N ILE A 70 -3.59 -6.28 -13.35
CA ILE A 70 -3.41 -7.49 -14.16
C ILE A 70 -2.82 -8.64 -13.31
N ARG A 71 -1.84 -8.34 -12.47
CA ARG A 71 -1.24 -9.33 -11.55
C ARG A 71 -2.29 -9.91 -10.59
N TRP A 72 -3.12 -9.07 -10.00
CA TRP A 72 -4.16 -9.50 -9.06
C TRP A 72 -5.30 -10.26 -9.76
N GLU A 73 -5.66 -9.87 -10.97
CA GLU A 73 -6.64 -10.60 -11.80
C GLU A 73 -6.15 -12.01 -12.09
N LYS A 74 -4.89 -12.17 -12.50
CA LYS A 74 -4.28 -13.48 -12.74
C LYS A 74 -4.22 -14.35 -11.49
N LEU A 75 -3.80 -13.78 -10.35
CA LEU A 75 -3.77 -14.48 -9.07
C LEU A 75 -5.14 -14.99 -8.65
N ARG A 76 -6.17 -14.15 -8.80
CA ARG A 76 -7.57 -14.54 -8.48
C ARG A 76 -8.05 -15.66 -9.38
N GLU A 77 -7.79 -15.58 -10.67
CA GLU A 77 -8.19 -16.64 -11.60
C GLU A 77 -7.52 -17.97 -11.24
N THR A 78 -6.22 -17.95 -10.96
CA THR A 78 -5.50 -19.16 -10.53
C THR A 78 -6.11 -19.73 -9.24
N ALA A 79 -6.32 -18.89 -8.22
CA ALA A 79 -6.91 -19.32 -6.95
C ALA A 79 -8.34 -19.86 -7.13
N HIS A 80 -9.14 -19.26 -8.04
CA HIS A 80 -10.48 -19.75 -8.34
C HIS A 80 -10.47 -21.12 -9.00
N GLN A 81 -9.55 -21.37 -9.92
CA GLN A 81 -9.40 -22.67 -10.58
C GLN A 81 -8.93 -23.74 -9.61
N GLU A 82 -8.00 -23.42 -8.71
CA GLU A 82 -7.57 -24.32 -7.64
C GLU A 82 -8.72 -24.63 -6.68
N ALA A 83 -9.43 -23.62 -6.20
CA ALA A 83 -10.58 -23.78 -5.32
C ALA A 83 -11.68 -24.68 -5.93
N LYS A 84 -11.95 -24.56 -7.24
CA LYS A 84 -12.90 -25.44 -7.93
C LYS A 84 -12.48 -26.91 -7.90
N LYS A 85 -11.18 -27.20 -8.05
CA LYS A 85 -10.67 -28.57 -7.99
C LYS A 85 -10.84 -29.17 -6.60
N ASP A 86 -10.52 -28.38 -5.57
CA ASP A 86 -10.53 -28.85 -4.18
C ASP A 86 -11.94 -28.89 -3.58
N PHE A 87 -12.85 -28.10 -4.12
CA PHE A 87 -14.20 -27.94 -3.55
C PHE A 87 -14.97 -29.24 -3.41
N SER A 88 -14.90 -30.13 -4.40
CA SER A 88 -15.62 -31.42 -4.40
C SER A 88 -15.18 -32.34 -3.25
N PHE A 89 -13.96 -32.19 -2.80
CA PHE A 89 -13.40 -32.91 -1.65
C PHE A 89 -13.68 -32.16 -0.34
N LEU A 90 -13.41 -30.84 -0.32
CA LEU A 90 -13.53 -30.01 0.88
C LEU A 90 -14.97 -29.87 1.37
N ILE A 91 -15.96 -29.85 0.49
CA ILE A 91 -17.39 -29.73 0.85
C ILE A 91 -17.87 -30.89 1.75
N LYS A 92 -17.18 -32.04 1.72
CA LYS A 92 -17.49 -33.18 2.59
C LYS A 92 -16.96 -33.01 4.00
N ASN A 93 -16.12 -32.03 4.24
CA ASN A 93 -15.58 -31.75 5.57
C ASN A 93 -16.50 -30.75 6.31
N PRO A 94 -17.15 -31.13 7.42
CA PRO A 94 -18.03 -30.23 8.16
C PRO A 94 -17.37 -28.96 8.65
N LEU A 95 -16.09 -29.04 9.04
CA LEU A 95 -15.33 -27.88 9.49
C LEU A 95 -15.06 -26.89 8.36
N PHE A 96 -14.86 -27.38 7.12
CA PHE A 96 -14.75 -26.54 5.94
C PHE A 96 -16.06 -25.77 5.70
N VAL A 97 -17.19 -26.49 5.69
CA VAL A 97 -18.51 -25.88 5.46
C VAL A 97 -18.80 -24.82 6.53
N ALA A 98 -18.60 -25.17 7.80
CA ALA A 98 -18.83 -24.24 8.91
C ALA A 98 -17.91 -23.01 8.84
N GLY A 99 -16.61 -23.20 8.56
CA GLY A 99 -15.64 -22.12 8.45
C GLY A 99 -15.92 -21.16 7.29
N VAL A 100 -16.27 -21.71 6.11
CA VAL A 100 -16.64 -20.88 4.93
C VAL A 100 -17.94 -20.13 5.17
N SER A 101 -18.98 -20.80 5.76
CA SER A 101 -20.24 -20.15 6.07
C SER A 101 -20.06 -19.01 7.09
N LEU A 102 -19.23 -19.24 8.11
CA LEU A 102 -18.91 -18.22 9.10
C LEU A 102 -18.17 -17.04 8.49
N TYR A 103 -17.21 -17.31 7.61
CA TYR A 103 -16.49 -16.25 6.89
C TYR A 103 -17.41 -15.47 5.94
N TRP A 104 -18.34 -16.14 5.30
CA TRP A 104 -19.32 -15.47 4.43
C TRP A 104 -20.26 -14.54 5.21
N ALA A 105 -20.66 -14.93 6.42
CA ALA A 105 -21.54 -14.15 7.28
C ALA A 105 -20.82 -12.96 7.95
N GLU A 106 -19.62 -13.18 8.52
CA GLU A 106 -18.94 -12.26 9.44
C GLU A 106 -17.54 -11.83 8.95
N GLY A 107 -17.10 -12.35 7.81
CA GLY A 107 -15.77 -12.07 7.28
C GLY A 107 -15.70 -10.75 6.50
N ASP A 108 -14.49 -10.23 6.33
CA ASP A 108 -14.23 -9.04 5.52
C ASP A 108 -14.23 -9.43 4.03
N SER A 109 -15.32 -9.10 3.33
CA SER A 109 -15.51 -9.43 1.91
C SER A 109 -14.79 -8.51 0.93
N LYS A 110 -14.13 -7.44 1.39
CA LYS A 110 -13.41 -6.51 0.49
C LYS A 110 -12.15 -7.14 -0.05
N ILE A 111 -12.08 -7.22 -1.37
CA ILE A 111 -10.90 -7.73 -2.09
C ILE A 111 -9.68 -6.85 -1.79
N GLY A 112 -8.59 -7.47 -1.35
CA GLY A 112 -7.35 -6.80 -0.98
C GLY A 112 -7.22 -6.50 0.51
N ASN A 113 -8.26 -6.71 1.30
CA ASN A 113 -8.18 -6.67 2.76
C ASN A 113 -7.56 -7.96 3.32
N PRO A 114 -7.01 -7.93 4.54
CA PRO A 114 -6.61 -9.14 5.25
C PRO A 114 -7.78 -10.13 5.36
N PHE A 115 -7.48 -11.41 5.31
CA PHE A 115 -8.45 -12.47 5.56
C PHE A 115 -8.75 -12.51 7.05
N ARG A 116 -9.82 -11.83 7.46
CA ARG A 116 -10.18 -11.65 8.87
C ARG A 116 -11.66 -11.86 9.12
N LEU A 117 -11.95 -12.24 10.33
CA LEU A 117 -13.29 -12.39 10.88
C LEU A 117 -13.36 -11.57 12.17
N SER A 118 -14.48 -10.86 12.38
CA SER A 118 -14.76 -10.11 13.61
C SER A 118 -16.00 -10.67 14.26
N ASN A 119 -15.88 -11.16 15.49
CA ASN A 119 -17.01 -11.68 16.25
C ASN A 119 -16.73 -11.52 17.75
N THR A 120 -17.77 -11.48 18.55
CA THR A 120 -17.71 -11.40 20.02
C THR A 120 -17.96 -12.76 20.70
N ASP A 121 -18.31 -13.79 19.96
CA ASP A 121 -18.50 -15.15 20.50
C ASP A 121 -17.19 -15.94 20.40
N PRO A 122 -16.59 -16.33 21.54
CA PRO A 122 -15.35 -17.11 21.57
C PRO A 122 -15.46 -18.45 20.85
N LYS A 123 -16.65 -19.07 20.84
CA LYS A 123 -16.86 -20.36 20.17
C LYS A 123 -16.79 -20.22 18.67
N MET A 124 -17.34 -19.13 18.10
CA MET A 124 -17.24 -18.82 16.69
C MET A 124 -15.79 -18.51 16.28
N ILE A 125 -15.07 -17.73 17.08
CA ILE A 125 -13.64 -17.47 16.84
C ILE A 125 -12.82 -18.75 16.91
N SER A 126 -13.06 -19.60 17.92
CA SER A 126 -12.36 -20.89 18.05
C SER A 126 -12.64 -21.82 16.87
N LEU A 127 -13.89 -21.90 16.42
CA LEU A 127 -14.28 -22.68 15.24
C LEU A 127 -13.53 -22.17 14.00
N TYR A 128 -13.51 -20.87 13.80
CA TYR A 128 -12.82 -20.25 12.66
C TYR A 128 -11.30 -20.47 12.68
N VAL A 129 -10.65 -20.32 13.83
CA VAL A 129 -9.23 -20.62 14.00
C VAL A 129 -8.92 -22.09 13.70
N ASN A 130 -9.76 -23.02 14.16
CA ASN A 130 -9.63 -24.43 13.83
C ASN A 130 -9.77 -24.70 12.33
N PHE A 131 -10.71 -24.03 11.66
CA PHE A 131 -10.85 -24.09 10.21
C PHE A 131 -9.58 -23.61 9.50
N LEU A 132 -9.02 -22.46 9.89
CA LEU A 132 -7.80 -21.92 9.31
C LEU A 132 -6.61 -22.88 9.45
N ILE A 133 -6.44 -23.47 10.63
CA ILE A 133 -5.29 -24.34 10.93
C ILE A 133 -5.45 -25.73 10.32
N ARG A 134 -6.62 -26.38 10.55
CA ARG A 134 -6.79 -27.80 10.22
C ARG A 134 -7.25 -28.06 8.80
N VAL A 135 -7.92 -27.10 8.17
CA VAL A 135 -8.46 -27.26 6.81
C VAL A 135 -7.62 -26.50 5.80
N LEU A 136 -7.30 -25.23 6.09
CA LEU A 136 -6.50 -24.40 5.20
C LEU A 136 -4.99 -24.50 5.46
N ASN A 137 -4.55 -25.27 6.46
CA ASN A 137 -3.15 -25.48 6.83
C ASN A 137 -2.38 -24.17 7.07
N ILE A 138 -3.05 -23.15 7.61
CA ILE A 138 -2.40 -21.87 7.92
C ILE A 138 -1.61 -22.05 9.24
N PRO A 139 -0.28 -21.78 9.21
CA PRO A 139 0.56 -21.82 10.40
C PRO A 139 0.05 -20.88 11.50
N LYS A 140 0.10 -21.31 12.77
CA LYS A 140 -0.38 -20.50 13.91
C LYS A 140 0.35 -19.15 14.02
N GLU A 141 1.63 -19.13 13.71
CA GLU A 141 2.49 -17.93 13.70
C GLU A 141 2.05 -16.87 12.67
N ASN A 142 1.26 -17.25 11.69
CA ASN A 142 0.68 -16.32 10.71
C ASN A 142 -0.66 -15.73 11.15
N LEU A 143 -1.26 -16.27 12.24
CA LEU A 143 -2.49 -15.74 12.78
C LEU A 143 -2.22 -14.55 13.70
N ARG A 144 -3.12 -13.56 13.66
CA ARG A 144 -3.10 -12.41 14.56
C ARG A 144 -4.50 -12.23 15.15
N ALA A 145 -4.56 -12.04 16.47
CA ALA A 145 -5.76 -11.61 17.17
C ALA A 145 -5.65 -10.12 17.51
N ALA A 146 -6.76 -9.42 17.42
CA ALA A 146 -6.88 -8.03 17.85
C ALA A 146 -8.16 -7.88 18.66
N LEU A 147 -8.06 -7.28 19.84
CA LEU A 147 -9.21 -6.92 20.67
C LEU A 147 -9.55 -5.45 20.45
N ILE A 148 -10.80 -5.17 20.15
CA ILE A 148 -11.36 -3.83 20.10
C ILE A 148 -12.17 -3.63 21.36
N LEU A 149 -11.66 -2.80 22.27
CA LEU A 149 -12.29 -2.55 23.56
C LEU A 149 -12.97 -1.17 23.58
N TYR A 150 -14.12 -1.10 24.21
CA TYR A 150 -14.74 0.18 24.54
C TYR A 150 -14.04 0.81 25.75
N PRO A 151 -14.05 2.16 25.87
CA PRO A 151 -13.32 2.87 26.94
C PRO A 151 -13.73 2.54 28.37
N ASP A 152 -14.92 1.99 28.55
CA ASP A 152 -15.50 1.56 29.84
C ASP A 152 -15.14 0.13 30.25
N LEU A 153 -14.42 -0.62 29.40
CA LEU A 153 -14.01 -1.98 29.68
C LEU A 153 -12.61 -2.05 30.30
N PHE A 154 -12.42 -2.99 31.22
CA PHE A 154 -11.12 -3.27 31.84
C PHE A 154 -10.28 -4.17 30.92
N GLU A 155 -9.21 -3.63 30.34
CA GLU A 155 -8.33 -4.31 29.40
C GLU A 155 -7.82 -5.66 29.92
N GLU A 156 -7.29 -5.71 31.16
CA GLU A 156 -6.75 -6.94 31.76
C GLU A 156 -7.77 -8.08 31.85
N LYS A 157 -9.01 -7.75 32.20
CA LYS A 157 -10.09 -8.75 32.25
C LYS A 157 -10.44 -9.28 30.87
N CYS A 158 -10.46 -8.40 29.87
CA CYS A 158 -10.74 -8.77 28.50
C CYS A 158 -9.63 -9.66 27.91
N ILE A 159 -8.35 -9.31 28.12
CA ILE A 159 -7.21 -10.11 27.66
C ILE A 159 -7.24 -11.51 28.33
N LYS A 160 -7.57 -11.59 29.63
CA LYS A 160 -7.65 -12.87 30.33
C LYS A 160 -8.81 -13.75 29.86
N PHE A 161 -9.88 -13.14 29.39
CA PHE A 161 -11.07 -13.87 28.88
C PHE A 161 -10.79 -14.50 27.51
N TRP A 162 -10.05 -13.80 26.64
CA TRP A 162 -9.71 -14.21 25.27
C TRP A 162 -8.41 -15.00 25.18
#